data_be412496afed8ce8ed77fb0e065fbcb9
#
_entry.id   be412496afed8ce8ed77fb0e065fbcb9
#
_cell.length_a   1.000
_cell.length_b   1.000
_cell.length_c   1.000
_cell.angle_alpha   90.00
_cell.angle_beta   90.00
_cell.angle_gamma   90.00
#
_symmetry.space_group_name_H-M   'P 1'
#
loop_
_entity.id
_entity.type
_entity.pdbx_description
1 polymer ?
#
loop_
_entity_poly.entity_id
_entity_poly.type
_entity_poly.pdbx_seq_one_letter_code
_entity_poly.pdbx_strand_id
1 'polypeptide(L)'
;MNYLQSNNNRYRHHFCIFAKYRINMKREILYQKIAGTIAWQIKTGIWKAGEKLPSLRTISNEYGVSLNTAIQVYYELEKEGFIISRPKSGFIVNYKPLNLSAPATTQPSAQSPGKEEADLIMEVYHSIEDSSITRFSLGIPEDVLLPIAKLNKELIKAMYSLPGSGTRYEDPQGNIRLRNYIARFAYSWNGNLTEDDIVTTTGVTNSISLALSVIARKGDTIAVESPVYFGILQLANSMGLRVLELPTNPVTGIEPDALRKVLPQINLCLLISNFSNPLGSCMPDEHKKEVVQMLAEYNIPLIEDDLYGDVFFGHSRPKPCKAFDEKGLVLWCGSVSKTLAPGYRVGWIAPGKFKDAVIRQKHIHLISTPTLNQEAIANFMENGRYENHLRRLRHELHSNSLHLAQSITYYFPEDTKIITPQGGFMLWVELNKKIDTTELYYKAMQHKISIAPGRMFTLHDQYRNCMRLSFGQQWSPFIEERLQVLGSVIKESF
;
A
#
# COMPACT_ATOMS: atom_id res chain seq x y z
N MET A 1 42.33 -2.80 42.69
CA MET A 1 41.20 -3.74 42.87
C MET A 1 39.86 -3.00 43.17
N ASN A 2 39.51 -1.92 42.49
CA ASN A 2 38.30 -1.12 42.79
C ASN A 2 37.75 -0.40 41.54
N TYR A 3 37.68 -1.07 40.38
CA TYR A 3 37.10 -0.48 39.16
C TYR A 3 36.13 -1.40 38.40
N LEU A 4 35.80 -2.56 38.95
CA LEU A 4 34.89 -3.55 38.29
C LEU A 4 33.55 -3.75 39.02
N GLN A 5 33.25 -3.00 40.09
CA GLN A 5 31.96 -3.15 40.80
C GLN A 5 30.90 -2.08 40.49
N SER A 6 31.21 -1.00 39.77
CA SER A 6 30.20 0.07 39.53
C SER A 6 29.30 -0.12 38.32
N ASN A 7 29.64 -1.01 37.39
CA ASN A 7 28.81 -1.21 36.19
C ASN A 7 27.74 -2.30 36.30
N ASN A 8 27.80 -3.19 37.32
CA ASN A 8 26.82 -4.27 37.47
C ASN A 8 25.50 -3.86 38.14
N ASN A 9 25.44 -2.69 38.79
CA ASN A 9 24.23 -2.25 39.50
C ASN A 9 23.21 -1.47 38.64
N ARG A 10 23.59 -0.92 37.48
CA ARG A 10 22.66 -0.27 36.57
C ARG A 10 21.73 -1.26 35.83
N TYR A 11 22.19 -2.48 35.62
CA TYR A 11 21.43 -3.51 34.91
C TYR A 11 20.44 -4.30 35.81
N ARG A 12 20.68 -4.38 37.11
CA ARG A 12 19.82 -5.13 38.05
C ARG A 12 18.52 -4.43 38.43
N HIS A 13 18.45 -3.10 38.38
CA HIS A 13 17.23 -2.36 38.75
C HIS A 13 16.13 -2.36 37.70
N HIS A 14 16.45 -2.66 36.44
CA HIS A 14 15.44 -2.71 35.39
C HIS A 14 14.72 -4.06 35.29
N PHE A 15 15.24 -5.12 35.88
CA PHE A 15 14.62 -6.44 35.85
C PHE A 15 13.39 -6.62 36.78
N CYS A 16 13.24 -5.80 37.81
CA CYS A 16 12.16 -5.92 38.80
C CYS A 16 10.82 -5.28 38.36
N ILE A 17 10.79 -4.45 37.34
CA ILE A 17 9.55 -3.78 36.92
C ILE A 17 8.72 -4.67 35.96
N PHE A 18 9.32 -5.65 35.32
CA PHE A 18 8.64 -6.52 34.32
C PHE A 18 7.85 -7.70 34.91
N ALA A 19 7.90 -7.96 36.20
CA ALA A 19 7.20 -9.08 36.82
C ALA A 19 5.68 -8.86 37.04
N LYS A 20 5.13 -7.67 36.75
CA LYS A 20 3.73 -7.29 37.06
C LYS A 20 2.76 -7.19 35.87
N TYR A 21 3.23 -7.39 34.62
CA TYR A 21 2.32 -7.39 33.45
C TYR A 21 2.28 -8.75 32.77
N ARG A 22 1.66 -9.71 33.46
CA ARG A 22 1.24 -11.02 32.89
C ARG A 22 -0.25 -10.98 32.66
N ILE A 23 -0.70 -10.48 31.50
CA ILE A 23 -2.07 -10.72 31.01
C ILE A 23 -2.02 -10.90 29.50
N ASN A 24 -2.42 -12.09 29.02
CA ASN A 24 -2.78 -12.49 27.66
C ASN A 24 -1.86 -12.09 26.51
N MET A 25 -0.81 -12.86 26.24
CA MET A 25 -0.07 -12.79 24.97
C MET A 25 -0.09 -14.14 24.26
N LYS A 26 -0.58 -14.15 22.99
CA LYS A 26 -0.28 -15.18 22.01
C LYS A 26 1.26 -15.38 21.99
N ARG A 27 1.73 -16.63 21.80
CA ARG A 27 3.17 -16.97 21.76
C ARG A 27 3.90 -16.09 20.74
N GLU A 28 4.48 -14.99 21.17
CA GLU A 28 5.49 -14.25 20.38
C GLU A 28 6.72 -15.13 20.24
N ILE A 29 7.29 -15.16 19.03
CA ILE A 29 8.51 -15.90 18.75
C ILE A 29 9.66 -15.20 19.48
N LEU A 30 10.47 -15.92 20.24
CA LEU A 30 11.47 -15.40 21.17
C LEU A 30 12.41 -14.34 20.57
N TYR A 31 12.86 -14.53 19.31
CA TYR A 31 13.72 -13.55 18.65
C TYR A 31 13.02 -12.21 18.38
N GLN A 32 11.71 -12.21 18.06
CA GLN A 32 10.93 -10.99 17.87
C GLN A 32 10.80 -10.18 19.16
N LYS A 33 10.61 -10.87 20.29
CA LYS A 33 10.57 -10.23 21.61
C LYS A 33 11.90 -9.56 21.95
N ILE A 34 13.03 -10.23 21.70
CA ILE A 34 14.36 -9.67 21.97
C ILE A 34 14.62 -8.49 21.02
N ALA A 35 14.31 -8.62 19.72
CA ALA A 35 14.42 -7.54 18.74
C ALA A 35 13.59 -6.31 19.16
N GLY A 36 12.34 -6.51 19.58
CA GLY A 36 11.48 -5.44 20.11
C GLY A 36 12.05 -4.75 21.33
N THR A 37 12.71 -5.47 22.24
CA THR A 37 13.38 -4.89 23.40
C THR A 37 14.55 -4.00 22.98
N ILE A 38 15.39 -4.46 22.05
CA ILE A 38 16.55 -3.68 21.58
C ILE A 38 16.06 -2.49 20.72
N ALA A 39 15.05 -2.67 19.89
CA ALA A 39 14.42 -1.60 19.14
C ALA A 39 13.85 -0.50 20.05
N TRP A 40 13.21 -0.88 21.16
CA TRP A 40 12.77 0.08 22.17
C TRP A 40 13.94 0.84 22.81
N GLN A 41 15.03 0.15 23.16
CA GLN A 41 16.24 0.78 23.69
C GLN A 41 16.86 1.79 22.71
N ILE A 42 16.84 1.47 21.41
CA ILE A 42 17.30 2.39 20.35
C ILE A 42 16.35 3.60 20.25
N LYS A 43 15.04 3.38 20.19
CA LYS A 43 14.04 4.46 20.12
C LYS A 43 14.09 5.43 21.31
N THR A 44 14.39 4.90 22.50
CA THR A 44 14.49 5.71 23.74
C THR A 44 15.87 6.35 23.93
N GLY A 45 16.82 6.15 23.00
CA GLY A 45 18.14 6.76 23.03
C GLY A 45 19.13 6.09 24.00
N ILE A 46 18.81 4.90 24.52
CA ILE A 46 19.77 4.09 25.30
C ILE A 46 20.95 3.70 24.41
N TRP A 47 20.65 3.33 23.16
CA TRP A 47 21.63 3.17 22.09
C TRP A 47 21.50 4.35 21.14
N LYS A 48 22.59 5.11 20.97
CA LYS A 48 22.62 6.29 20.10
C LYS A 48 22.94 5.94 18.64
N ALA A 49 22.50 6.74 17.71
CA ALA A 49 22.87 6.62 16.30
C ALA A 49 24.41 6.64 16.14
N GLY A 50 24.96 5.70 15.39
CA GLY A 50 26.40 5.50 15.21
C GLY A 50 27.06 4.61 16.25
N GLU A 51 26.39 4.27 17.36
CA GLU A 51 26.96 3.34 18.36
C GLU A 51 26.95 1.91 17.83
N LYS A 52 27.98 1.18 18.23
CA LYS A 52 28.14 -0.23 17.88
C LYS A 52 27.35 -1.10 18.85
N LEU A 53 26.47 -1.96 18.34
CA LEU A 53 25.78 -2.95 19.15
C LEU A 53 26.73 -4.09 19.59
N PRO A 54 26.38 -4.82 20.67
CA PRO A 54 27.13 -6.00 21.13
C PRO A 54 27.29 -7.03 20.01
N SER A 55 28.27 -7.91 20.12
CA SER A 55 28.44 -8.99 19.13
C SER A 55 27.27 -10.00 19.21
N LEU A 56 27.03 -10.75 18.13
CA LEU A 56 26.03 -11.84 18.14
C LEU A 56 26.28 -12.86 19.26
N ARG A 57 27.54 -13.12 19.60
CA ARG A 57 27.90 -14.02 20.72
C ARG A 57 27.53 -13.39 22.07
N THR A 58 27.75 -12.09 22.21
CA THR A 58 27.39 -11.36 23.44
C THR A 58 25.88 -11.39 23.65
N ILE A 59 25.09 -11.08 22.61
CA ILE A 59 23.62 -11.16 22.66
C ILE A 59 23.13 -12.59 22.95
N SER A 60 23.72 -13.59 22.30
CA SER A 60 23.43 -15.01 22.56
C SER A 60 23.61 -15.35 24.05
N ASN A 61 24.69 -14.88 24.67
CA ASN A 61 24.98 -15.15 26.06
C ASN A 61 24.09 -14.31 27.03
N GLU A 62 23.88 -13.04 26.73
CA GLU A 62 23.08 -12.14 27.59
C GLU A 62 21.61 -12.53 27.68
N TYR A 63 21.05 -12.97 26.57
CA TYR A 63 19.65 -13.39 26.49
C TYR A 63 19.45 -14.91 26.65
N GLY A 64 20.53 -15.68 26.83
CA GLY A 64 20.45 -17.12 26.99
C GLY A 64 19.85 -17.86 25.79
N VAL A 65 20.14 -17.40 24.57
CA VAL A 65 19.59 -17.94 23.32
C VAL A 65 20.66 -18.52 22.42
N SER A 66 20.26 -19.35 21.44
CA SER A 66 21.19 -19.87 20.45
C SER A 66 21.78 -18.76 19.58
N LEU A 67 22.98 -18.98 19.01
CA LEU A 67 23.59 -18.04 18.07
C LEU A 67 22.68 -17.78 16.85
N ASN A 68 21.96 -18.80 16.37
CA ASN A 68 20.99 -18.64 15.28
C ASN A 68 19.83 -17.71 15.68
N THR A 69 19.35 -17.79 16.92
CA THR A 69 18.34 -16.87 17.46
C THR A 69 18.88 -15.46 17.51
N ALA A 70 20.12 -15.26 17.96
CA ALA A 70 20.77 -13.93 17.99
C ALA A 70 20.95 -13.36 16.57
N ILE A 71 21.29 -14.19 15.58
CA ILE A 71 21.32 -13.79 14.16
C ILE A 71 19.93 -13.32 13.69
N GLN A 72 18.87 -14.03 14.05
CA GLN A 72 17.50 -13.63 13.69
C GLN A 72 17.08 -12.32 14.37
N VAL A 73 17.49 -12.07 15.62
CA VAL A 73 17.27 -10.79 16.32
C VAL A 73 17.89 -9.63 15.53
N TYR A 74 19.16 -9.77 15.14
CA TYR A 74 19.86 -8.70 14.41
C TYR A 74 19.32 -8.55 12.98
N TYR A 75 18.95 -9.62 12.35
CA TYR A 75 18.27 -9.59 11.06
C TYR A 75 16.95 -8.80 11.14
N GLU A 76 16.11 -9.03 12.18
CA GLU A 76 14.89 -8.25 12.38
C GLU A 76 15.19 -6.76 12.65
N LEU A 77 16.20 -6.44 13.46
CA LEU A 77 16.59 -5.05 13.73
C LEU A 77 17.13 -4.34 12.48
N GLU A 78 17.92 -5.02 11.66
CA GLU A 78 18.42 -4.50 10.38
C GLU A 78 17.30 -4.32 9.38
N LYS A 79 16.40 -5.28 9.30
CA LYS A 79 15.17 -5.26 8.52
C LYS A 79 14.27 -4.08 8.85
N GLU A 80 14.13 -3.76 10.14
CA GLU A 80 13.34 -2.62 10.62
C GLU A 80 14.13 -1.30 10.57
N GLY A 81 15.33 -1.28 10.00
CA GLY A 81 16.15 -0.08 9.81
C GLY A 81 16.77 0.49 11.09
N PHE A 82 16.71 -0.25 12.23
CA PHE A 82 17.34 0.19 13.47
C PHE A 82 18.86 0.12 13.44
N ILE A 83 19.40 -0.83 12.69
CA ILE A 83 20.83 -1.09 12.61
C ILE A 83 21.27 -1.36 11.16
N ILE A 84 22.55 -1.20 10.89
CA ILE A 84 23.19 -1.60 9.64
C ILE A 84 24.40 -2.48 9.93
N SER A 85 24.62 -3.49 9.09
CA SER A 85 25.82 -4.30 9.10
C SER A 85 26.97 -3.56 8.40
N ARG A 86 28.14 -3.48 9.04
CA ARG A 86 29.37 -3.00 8.39
C ARG A 86 30.42 -4.10 8.35
N PRO A 87 30.93 -4.45 7.17
CA PRO A 87 32.00 -5.46 7.04
C PRO A 87 33.14 -5.17 8.01
N LYS A 88 33.60 -6.19 8.75
CA LYS A 88 34.66 -6.13 9.77
C LYS A 88 34.36 -5.27 11.01
N SER A 89 33.30 -4.48 11.02
CA SER A 89 32.96 -3.57 12.15
C SER A 89 31.77 -4.06 12.97
N GLY A 90 30.95 -5.00 12.46
CA GLY A 90 29.76 -5.50 13.12
C GLY A 90 28.52 -4.64 12.85
N PHE A 91 27.60 -4.60 13.80
CA PHE A 91 26.32 -3.91 13.64
C PHE A 91 26.33 -2.54 14.34
N ILE A 92 25.86 -1.52 13.66
CA ILE A 92 25.87 -0.12 14.12
C ILE A 92 24.44 0.40 14.11
N VAL A 93 24.04 1.13 15.15
CA VAL A 93 22.74 1.79 15.22
C VAL A 93 22.64 2.85 14.14
N ASN A 94 21.64 2.70 13.26
CA ASN A 94 21.36 3.63 12.16
C ASN A 94 20.05 4.40 12.35
N TYR A 95 19.40 4.19 13.48
CA TYR A 95 18.11 4.81 13.77
C TYR A 95 18.30 6.28 14.18
N LYS A 96 17.59 7.17 13.46
CA LYS A 96 17.31 8.53 13.94
C LYS A 96 15.79 8.63 14.12
N PRO A 97 15.33 9.25 15.22
CA PRO A 97 13.90 9.55 15.36
C PRO A 97 13.42 10.31 14.12
N LEU A 98 12.35 9.84 13.50
CA LEU A 98 11.70 10.55 12.41
C LEU A 98 10.97 11.75 13.05
N ASN A 99 11.62 12.90 13.15
CA ASN A 99 11.02 14.15 13.62
C ASN A 99 10.16 14.83 12.54
N LEU A 100 9.55 14.02 11.65
CA LEU A 100 8.70 14.51 10.60
C LEU A 100 7.27 14.64 11.10
N SER A 101 6.67 15.80 10.92
CA SER A 101 5.26 16.02 11.23
C SER A 101 4.36 15.40 10.16
N ALA A 102 3.16 14.98 10.56
CA ALA A 102 2.17 14.50 9.61
C ALA A 102 1.58 15.67 8.80
N PRO A 103 1.24 15.48 7.50
CA PRO A 103 0.41 16.40 6.76
C PRO A 103 -0.94 16.64 7.45
N ALA A 104 -1.54 17.82 7.23
CA ALA A 104 -2.86 18.11 7.77
C ALA A 104 -3.95 17.35 7.02
N THR A 105 -5.13 17.18 7.66
CA THR A 105 -6.36 16.73 7.00
C THR A 105 -6.69 17.66 5.85
N THR A 106 -6.99 17.10 4.68
CA THR A 106 -7.24 17.87 3.46
C THR A 106 -8.58 18.60 3.54
N GLN A 107 -8.65 19.77 2.88
CA GLN A 107 -9.88 20.54 2.72
C GLN A 107 -10.04 20.82 1.23
N PRO A 108 -10.91 20.07 0.51
CA PRO A 108 -11.10 20.25 -0.92
C PRO A 108 -11.51 21.67 -1.28
N SER A 109 -10.87 22.25 -2.32
CA SER A 109 -11.16 23.58 -2.84
C SER A 109 -12.31 23.52 -3.84
N ALA A 110 -13.12 24.56 -3.89
CA ALA A 110 -14.21 24.69 -4.89
C ALA A 110 -13.73 25.20 -6.27
N GLN A 111 -12.44 25.48 -6.45
CA GLN A 111 -11.88 26.02 -7.69
C GLN A 111 -11.59 24.90 -8.71
N SER A 112 -12.07 25.07 -9.94
CA SER A 112 -11.87 24.10 -11.03
C SER A 112 -10.44 24.10 -11.55
N PRO A 113 -9.91 22.94 -12.02
CA PRO A 113 -8.56 22.79 -12.54
C PRO A 113 -8.38 23.39 -13.94
N GLY A 114 -7.12 23.63 -14.31
CA GLY A 114 -6.71 23.92 -15.67
C GLY A 114 -6.61 22.65 -16.55
N LYS A 115 -6.54 22.84 -17.86
CA LYS A 115 -6.42 21.77 -18.88
C LYS A 115 -5.09 20.98 -18.85
N GLU A 116 -4.11 21.44 -18.10
CA GLU A 116 -2.71 20.96 -18.15
C GLU A 116 -2.48 19.59 -17.46
N GLU A 117 -3.44 19.11 -16.67
CA GLU A 117 -3.22 17.92 -15.81
C GLU A 117 -3.28 16.58 -16.56
N ALA A 118 -4.07 16.49 -17.62
CA ALA A 118 -4.14 15.28 -18.45
C ALA A 118 -2.83 14.98 -19.17
N ASP A 119 -2.15 16.04 -19.63
CA ASP A 119 -0.85 15.95 -20.33
C ASP A 119 0.25 15.53 -19.34
N LEU A 120 0.26 16.10 -18.14
CA LEU A 120 1.21 15.73 -17.08
C LEU A 120 1.09 14.24 -16.67
N ILE A 121 -0.15 13.73 -16.55
CA ILE A 121 -0.38 12.31 -16.26
C ILE A 121 0.23 11.43 -17.36
N MET A 122 0.02 11.78 -18.62
CA MET A 122 0.57 11.04 -19.76
C MET A 122 2.10 11.11 -19.81
N GLU A 123 2.70 12.27 -19.55
CA GLU A 123 4.15 12.43 -19.46
C GLU A 123 4.79 11.56 -18.37
N VAL A 124 4.20 11.55 -17.17
CA VAL A 124 4.65 10.68 -16.07
C VAL A 124 4.56 9.21 -16.48
N TYR A 125 3.51 8.81 -17.21
CA TYR A 125 3.39 7.44 -17.70
C TYR A 125 4.35 7.10 -18.83
N HIS A 126 4.65 8.00 -19.74
CA HIS A 126 5.65 7.76 -20.80
C HIS A 126 7.06 7.50 -20.24
N SER A 127 7.35 7.98 -19.02
CA SER A 127 8.59 7.64 -18.33
C SER A 127 8.76 6.15 -17.99
N ILE A 128 7.68 5.34 -18.13
CA ILE A 128 7.70 3.89 -17.85
C ILE A 128 8.63 3.14 -18.81
N GLU A 129 8.72 3.56 -20.05
CA GLU A 129 9.47 2.86 -21.10
C GLU A 129 11.00 3.11 -21.03
N ASP A 130 11.44 4.22 -20.44
CA ASP A 130 12.85 4.55 -20.28
C ASP A 130 13.45 3.91 -19.01
N SER A 131 14.18 2.82 -19.17
CA SER A 131 14.87 2.13 -18.06
C SER A 131 15.98 2.96 -17.38
N SER A 132 16.42 4.08 -17.99
CA SER A 132 17.41 4.98 -17.38
C SER A 132 16.80 5.90 -16.31
N ILE A 133 15.48 5.99 -16.23
CA ILE A 133 14.76 6.83 -15.26
C ILE A 133 14.50 6.08 -13.97
N THR A 134 14.87 6.67 -12.84
CA THR A 134 14.47 6.18 -11.51
C THR A 134 13.02 6.59 -11.26
N ARG A 135 12.13 5.60 -11.14
CA ARG A 135 10.67 5.79 -11.21
C ARG A 135 10.02 5.81 -9.83
N PHE A 136 10.24 6.87 -9.04
CA PHE A 136 9.48 7.06 -7.80
C PHE A 136 8.01 7.44 -8.05
N SER A 137 7.65 7.80 -9.29
CA SER A 137 6.27 8.14 -9.69
C SER A 137 5.32 6.95 -9.78
N LEU A 138 5.82 5.70 -9.90
CA LEU A 138 5.01 4.53 -10.23
C LEU A 138 4.75 3.64 -9.01
N GLY A 139 3.48 3.42 -8.70
CA GLY A 139 3.05 2.48 -7.67
C GLY A 139 2.95 1.04 -8.19
N ILE A 140 4.05 0.49 -8.72
CA ILE A 140 4.15 -0.91 -9.16
C ILE A 140 5.37 -1.55 -8.50
N PRO A 141 5.29 -2.86 -8.15
CA PRO A 141 6.45 -3.59 -7.66
C PRO A 141 7.46 -3.80 -8.79
N GLU A 142 8.75 -3.69 -8.46
CA GLU A 142 9.83 -4.04 -9.36
C GLU A 142 9.88 -5.56 -9.61
N ASP A 143 10.31 -5.97 -10.79
CA ASP A 143 10.32 -7.38 -11.22
C ASP A 143 11.06 -8.31 -10.24
N VAL A 144 12.12 -7.83 -9.61
CA VAL A 144 12.90 -8.59 -8.62
C VAL A 144 12.09 -8.95 -7.36
N LEU A 145 11.06 -8.19 -7.05
CA LEU A 145 10.14 -8.46 -5.94
C LEU A 145 9.08 -9.51 -6.30
N LEU A 146 8.90 -9.81 -7.58
CA LEU A 146 7.88 -10.71 -8.09
C LEU A 146 8.40 -12.15 -8.26
N PRO A 147 7.57 -13.19 -8.11
CA PRO A 147 7.99 -14.59 -8.20
C PRO A 147 7.99 -15.10 -9.63
N ILE A 148 8.62 -14.40 -10.59
CA ILE A 148 8.53 -14.62 -12.05
C ILE A 148 8.80 -16.07 -12.44
N ALA A 149 9.90 -16.69 -11.95
CA ALA A 149 10.25 -18.06 -12.30
C ALA A 149 9.20 -19.09 -11.85
N LYS A 150 8.49 -18.81 -10.74
CA LYS A 150 7.40 -19.67 -10.25
C LYS A 150 6.13 -19.45 -11.07
N LEU A 151 5.83 -18.20 -11.43
CA LEU A 151 4.69 -17.86 -12.29
C LEU A 151 4.83 -18.51 -13.67
N ASN A 152 6.02 -18.48 -14.27
CA ASN A 152 6.28 -19.14 -15.56
C ASN A 152 5.97 -20.63 -15.51
N LYS A 153 6.30 -21.33 -14.42
CA LYS A 153 5.96 -22.74 -14.24
C LYS A 153 4.44 -22.95 -14.18
N GLU A 154 3.71 -22.10 -13.48
CA GLU A 154 2.25 -22.23 -13.39
C GLU A 154 1.55 -21.84 -14.69
N LEU A 155 2.12 -20.93 -15.49
CA LEU A 155 1.64 -20.60 -16.82
C LEU A 155 1.79 -21.80 -17.79
N ILE A 156 2.98 -22.43 -17.80
CA ILE A 156 3.23 -23.63 -18.59
C ILE A 156 2.27 -24.77 -18.18
N LYS A 157 2.09 -24.96 -16.86
CA LYS A 157 1.12 -25.94 -16.35
C LYS A 157 -0.30 -25.65 -16.80
N ALA A 158 -0.72 -24.39 -16.77
CA ALA A 158 -2.04 -23.96 -17.26
C ALA A 158 -2.24 -24.28 -18.76
N MET A 159 -1.22 -24.06 -19.59
CA MET A 159 -1.26 -24.41 -21.01
C MET A 159 -1.53 -25.91 -21.25
N TYR A 160 -0.94 -26.79 -20.44
CA TYR A 160 -1.14 -28.23 -20.58
C TYR A 160 -2.44 -28.75 -19.94
N SER A 161 -2.94 -28.10 -18.89
CA SER A 161 -4.13 -28.55 -18.18
C SER A 161 -5.43 -28.08 -18.79
N LEU A 162 -5.42 -26.95 -19.50
CA LEU A 162 -6.61 -26.36 -20.09
C LEU A 162 -7.02 -27.02 -21.42
N PRO A 163 -8.31 -27.25 -21.67
CA PRO A 163 -8.80 -27.71 -22.97
C PRO A 163 -8.37 -26.76 -24.09
N GLY A 164 -7.75 -27.31 -25.13
CA GLY A 164 -7.23 -26.53 -26.26
C GLY A 164 -6.16 -25.52 -25.83
N SER A 165 -5.38 -25.81 -24.78
CA SER A 165 -4.32 -24.93 -24.29
C SER A 165 -4.77 -23.50 -23.97
N GLY A 166 -6.02 -23.34 -23.51
CA GLY A 166 -6.60 -22.03 -23.15
C GLY A 166 -7.08 -21.18 -24.32
N THR A 167 -7.27 -21.80 -25.51
CA THR A 167 -7.84 -21.08 -26.70
C THR A 167 -9.36 -20.93 -26.67
N ARG A 168 -10.03 -21.59 -25.73
CA ARG A 168 -11.50 -21.50 -25.58
C ARG A 168 -11.86 -20.30 -24.71
N TYR A 169 -13.04 -19.74 -24.97
CA TYR A 169 -13.62 -18.72 -24.10
C TYR A 169 -13.83 -19.27 -22.68
N GLU A 170 -13.58 -18.43 -21.71
CA GLU A 170 -13.89 -18.67 -20.29
C GLU A 170 -15.38 -18.40 -20.03
N ASP A 171 -15.90 -18.91 -18.93
CA ASP A 171 -17.20 -18.53 -18.41
C ASP A 171 -17.30 -17.00 -18.24
N PRO A 172 -18.44 -16.36 -18.59
CA PRO A 172 -18.60 -14.92 -18.40
C PRO A 172 -18.35 -14.45 -16.97
N GLN A 173 -18.66 -15.27 -15.96
CA GLN A 173 -18.35 -14.97 -14.56
C GLN A 173 -16.84 -15.12 -14.27
N GLY A 174 -16.13 -15.98 -15.02
CA GLY A 174 -14.69 -16.22 -14.93
C GLY A 174 -14.35 -17.55 -14.29
N ASN A 175 -13.06 -17.86 -14.27
CA ASN A 175 -12.50 -19.14 -13.83
C ASN A 175 -12.95 -19.54 -12.42
N ILE A 176 -13.64 -20.68 -12.31
CA ILE A 176 -14.26 -21.16 -11.06
C ILE A 176 -13.22 -21.41 -9.95
N ARG A 177 -12.03 -21.93 -10.30
CA ARG A 177 -10.97 -22.21 -9.32
C ARG A 177 -10.43 -20.91 -8.74
N LEU A 178 -10.21 -19.90 -9.58
CA LEU A 178 -9.76 -18.58 -9.14
C LEU A 178 -10.82 -17.93 -8.24
N ARG A 179 -12.10 -17.96 -8.64
CA ARG A 179 -13.21 -17.43 -7.83
C ARG A 179 -13.31 -18.10 -6.47
N ASN A 180 -13.21 -19.43 -6.43
CA ASN A 180 -13.19 -20.19 -5.18
C ASN A 180 -12.02 -19.78 -4.27
N TYR A 181 -10.81 -19.60 -4.82
CA TYR A 181 -9.68 -19.15 -4.02
C TYR A 181 -9.91 -17.75 -3.45
N ILE A 182 -10.39 -16.81 -4.26
CA ILE A 182 -10.68 -15.43 -3.82
C ILE A 182 -11.73 -15.43 -2.69
N ALA A 183 -12.80 -16.21 -2.85
CA ALA A 183 -13.84 -16.35 -1.82
C ALA A 183 -13.25 -16.93 -0.51
N ARG A 184 -12.44 -17.98 -0.59
CA ARG A 184 -11.75 -18.55 0.58
C ARG A 184 -10.76 -17.57 1.20
N PHE A 185 -10.06 -16.78 0.40
CA PHE A 185 -9.13 -15.76 0.89
C PHE A 185 -9.85 -14.66 1.68
N ALA A 186 -11.11 -14.36 1.33
CA ALA A 186 -11.95 -13.41 2.06
C ALA A 186 -12.18 -13.79 3.54
N TYR A 187 -12.08 -15.06 3.92
CA TYR A 187 -12.12 -15.45 5.34
C TYR A 187 -11.02 -14.82 6.18
N SER A 188 -9.89 -14.41 5.57
CA SER A 188 -8.79 -13.76 6.30
C SER A 188 -9.19 -12.43 6.95
N TRP A 189 -10.25 -11.81 6.47
CA TRP A 189 -10.82 -10.56 6.98
C TRP A 189 -12.30 -10.68 7.39
N ASN A 190 -12.77 -11.93 7.68
CA ASN A 190 -14.14 -12.26 8.07
C ASN A 190 -15.18 -12.03 6.95
N GLY A 191 -14.79 -12.09 5.70
CA GLY A 191 -15.72 -12.09 4.56
C GLY A 191 -16.45 -13.42 4.46
N ASN A 192 -17.77 -13.38 4.29
CA ASN A 192 -18.61 -14.55 4.03
C ASN A 192 -19.00 -14.56 2.56
N LEU A 193 -18.04 -14.90 1.69
CA LEU A 193 -18.22 -14.95 0.25
C LEU A 193 -18.06 -16.38 -0.27
N THR A 194 -18.81 -16.71 -1.31
CA THR A 194 -18.67 -17.94 -2.09
C THR A 194 -18.10 -17.62 -3.48
N GLU A 195 -17.69 -18.64 -4.21
CA GLU A 195 -17.26 -18.46 -5.61
C GLU A 195 -18.34 -17.83 -6.49
N ASP A 196 -19.62 -18.01 -6.13
CA ASP A 196 -20.73 -17.41 -6.87
C ASP A 196 -20.87 -15.90 -6.64
N ASP A 197 -20.30 -15.37 -5.57
CA ASP A 197 -20.28 -13.94 -5.28
C ASP A 197 -19.19 -13.19 -6.05
N ILE A 198 -18.27 -13.89 -6.70
CA ILE A 198 -17.08 -13.32 -7.34
C ILE A 198 -17.24 -13.31 -8.87
N VAL A 199 -16.91 -12.19 -9.50
CA VAL A 199 -16.77 -12.05 -10.96
C VAL A 199 -15.35 -11.64 -11.28
N THR A 200 -14.65 -12.38 -12.13
CA THR A 200 -13.28 -12.02 -12.53
C THR A 200 -13.28 -10.89 -13.56
N THR A 201 -12.21 -10.10 -13.60
CA THR A 201 -12.04 -8.92 -14.46
C THR A 201 -10.62 -8.83 -15.00
N THR A 202 -10.36 -7.89 -15.89
CA THR A 202 -9.01 -7.61 -16.42
C THR A 202 -8.24 -6.62 -15.55
N GLY A 203 -8.34 -6.72 -14.23
CA GLY A 203 -7.71 -5.87 -13.23
C GLY A 203 -8.70 -4.92 -12.57
N VAL A 204 -8.28 -4.27 -11.48
CA VAL A 204 -9.15 -3.45 -10.63
C VAL A 204 -9.79 -2.26 -11.37
N THR A 205 -9.08 -1.61 -12.28
CA THR A 205 -9.63 -0.51 -13.09
C THR A 205 -10.82 -0.97 -13.92
N ASN A 206 -10.77 -2.19 -14.48
CA ASN A 206 -11.91 -2.79 -15.20
C ASN A 206 -13.04 -3.15 -14.22
N SER A 207 -12.73 -3.63 -13.01
CA SER A 207 -13.73 -3.87 -11.97
C SER A 207 -14.52 -2.60 -11.65
N ILE A 208 -13.81 -1.49 -11.43
CA ILE A 208 -14.40 -0.17 -11.13
C ILE A 208 -15.23 0.33 -12.33
N SER A 209 -14.70 0.21 -13.55
CA SER A 209 -15.41 0.61 -14.77
C SER A 209 -16.72 -0.16 -14.94
N LEU A 210 -16.70 -1.47 -14.74
CA LEU A 210 -17.91 -2.31 -14.78
C LEU A 210 -18.91 -1.94 -13.67
N ALA A 211 -18.41 -1.71 -12.46
CA ALA A 211 -19.25 -1.26 -11.34
C ALA A 211 -19.95 0.07 -11.69
N LEU A 212 -19.20 1.08 -12.12
CA LEU A 212 -19.73 2.38 -12.51
C LEU A 212 -20.75 2.26 -13.66
N SER A 213 -20.47 1.44 -14.66
CA SER A 213 -21.37 1.21 -15.79
C SER A 213 -22.73 0.62 -15.38
N VAL A 214 -22.79 -0.06 -14.24
CA VAL A 214 -24.01 -0.69 -13.69
C VAL A 214 -24.78 0.24 -12.76
N ILE A 215 -24.06 1.01 -11.91
CA ILE A 215 -24.72 1.75 -10.82
C ILE A 215 -24.80 3.25 -11.05
N ALA A 216 -24.08 3.80 -12.04
CA ALA A 216 -24.03 5.24 -12.30
C ALA A 216 -24.68 5.62 -13.62
N ARG A 217 -25.18 6.84 -13.71
CA ARG A 217 -25.71 7.49 -14.91
C ARG A 217 -24.97 8.80 -15.15
N LYS A 218 -24.89 9.25 -16.41
CA LYS A 218 -24.33 10.54 -16.75
C LYS A 218 -25.03 11.64 -15.93
N GLY A 219 -24.25 12.50 -15.27
CA GLY A 219 -24.73 13.58 -14.41
C GLY A 219 -24.88 13.19 -12.94
N ASP A 220 -24.74 11.91 -12.57
CA ASP A 220 -24.69 11.48 -11.18
C ASP A 220 -23.46 12.06 -10.46
N THR A 221 -23.57 12.21 -9.15
CA THR A 221 -22.48 12.68 -8.30
C THR A 221 -21.83 11.51 -7.57
N ILE A 222 -20.53 11.33 -7.79
CA ILE A 222 -19.69 10.35 -7.09
C ILE A 222 -18.88 11.06 -5.99
N ALA A 223 -18.98 10.58 -4.74
CA ALA A 223 -18.07 11.00 -3.67
C ALA A 223 -16.80 10.16 -3.66
N VAL A 224 -15.66 10.83 -3.55
CA VAL A 224 -14.32 10.19 -3.52
C VAL A 224 -13.45 10.85 -2.45
N GLU A 225 -12.38 10.17 -2.05
CA GLU A 225 -11.31 10.75 -1.21
C GLU A 225 -10.62 11.92 -1.92
N SER A 226 -9.98 12.81 -1.15
CA SER A 226 -9.10 13.85 -1.71
C SER A 226 -7.82 13.96 -0.89
N PRO A 227 -6.65 13.77 -1.51
CA PRO A 227 -6.41 13.37 -2.91
C PRO A 227 -6.79 11.91 -3.18
N VAL A 228 -7.08 11.57 -4.44
CA VAL A 228 -7.44 10.21 -4.90
C VAL A 228 -6.67 9.82 -6.16
N TYR A 229 -6.57 8.53 -6.42
CA TYR A 229 -5.92 8.02 -7.64
C TYR A 229 -6.53 8.62 -8.91
N PHE A 230 -5.72 9.31 -9.71
CA PHE A 230 -6.16 10.05 -10.90
C PHE A 230 -6.91 9.18 -11.92
N GLY A 231 -6.63 7.85 -12.01
CA GLY A 231 -7.38 6.97 -12.88
C GLY A 231 -8.87 6.88 -12.52
N ILE A 232 -9.23 7.07 -11.25
CA ILE A 232 -10.63 7.18 -10.80
C ILE A 232 -11.26 8.48 -11.31
N LEU A 233 -10.52 9.60 -11.20
CA LEU A 233 -10.97 10.91 -11.67
C LEU A 233 -11.18 10.93 -13.18
N GLN A 234 -10.23 10.38 -13.95
CA GLN A 234 -10.33 10.25 -15.40
C GLN A 234 -11.51 9.36 -15.80
N LEU A 235 -11.72 8.24 -15.11
CA LEU A 235 -12.83 7.34 -15.40
C LEU A 235 -14.17 8.00 -15.10
N ALA A 236 -14.32 8.66 -13.95
CA ALA A 236 -15.53 9.40 -13.59
C ALA A 236 -15.85 10.51 -14.63
N ASN A 237 -14.83 11.26 -15.03
CA ASN A 237 -14.97 12.31 -16.05
C ASN A 237 -15.37 11.73 -17.41
N SER A 238 -14.77 10.63 -17.86
CA SER A 238 -15.10 9.97 -19.13
C SER A 238 -16.54 9.47 -19.19
N MET A 239 -17.13 9.16 -18.04
CA MET A 239 -18.54 8.74 -17.91
C MET A 239 -19.50 9.92 -17.67
N GLY A 240 -18.97 11.15 -17.61
CA GLY A 240 -19.75 12.35 -17.37
C GLY A 240 -20.34 12.46 -15.96
N LEU A 241 -19.66 11.88 -14.98
CA LEU A 241 -20.03 12.01 -13.56
C LEU A 241 -19.52 13.33 -12.97
N ARG A 242 -20.23 13.85 -12.00
CA ARG A 242 -19.76 14.95 -11.16
C ARG A 242 -18.99 14.36 -9.99
N VAL A 243 -17.78 14.82 -9.78
CA VAL A 243 -16.92 14.36 -8.67
C VAL A 243 -17.05 15.31 -7.49
N LEU A 244 -17.35 14.76 -6.32
CA LEU A 244 -17.34 15.45 -5.04
C LEU A 244 -16.17 14.88 -4.21
N GLU A 245 -15.14 15.69 -4.02
CA GLU A 245 -13.98 15.33 -3.23
C GLU A 245 -14.26 15.53 -1.73
N LEU A 246 -13.95 14.53 -0.90
CA LEU A 246 -14.18 14.54 0.55
C LEU A 246 -12.91 14.91 1.31
N PRO A 247 -13.00 15.67 2.40
CA PRO A 247 -11.89 15.85 3.34
C PRO A 247 -11.36 14.50 3.80
N THR A 248 -10.04 14.33 3.69
CA THR A 248 -9.38 13.06 3.96
C THR A 248 -8.22 13.23 4.92
N ASN A 249 -8.27 12.52 6.02
CA ASN A 249 -7.18 12.46 6.98
C ASN A 249 -6.08 11.53 6.44
N PRO A 250 -4.82 11.97 6.43
CA PRO A 250 -3.74 11.20 5.82
C PRO A 250 -3.39 9.90 6.60
N VAL A 251 -3.97 9.68 7.78
CA VAL A 251 -3.81 8.45 8.57
C VAL A 251 -5.07 7.58 8.49
N THR A 252 -6.24 8.17 8.74
CA THR A 252 -7.51 7.46 8.95
C THR A 252 -8.45 7.47 7.75
N GLY A 253 -8.05 8.06 6.61
CA GLY A 253 -8.91 8.16 5.43
C GLY A 253 -9.99 9.24 5.56
N ILE A 254 -11.14 9.07 4.90
CA ILE A 254 -12.22 10.04 4.98
C ILE A 254 -12.78 10.14 6.40
N GLU A 255 -13.19 11.35 6.76
CA GLU A 255 -13.91 11.59 8.02
C GLU A 255 -15.40 11.25 7.85
N PRO A 256 -15.97 10.32 8.65
CA PRO A 256 -17.38 9.91 8.52
C PRO A 256 -18.37 11.09 8.56
N ASP A 257 -18.11 12.09 9.39
CA ASP A 257 -18.94 13.30 9.49
C ASP A 257 -18.91 14.15 8.20
N ALA A 258 -17.81 14.12 7.45
CA ALA A 258 -17.75 14.82 6.17
C ALA A 258 -18.64 14.11 5.13
N LEU A 259 -18.64 12.79 5.09
CA LEU A 259 -19.53 12.00 4.23
C LEU A 259 -21.00 12.22 4.62
N ARG A 260 -21.33 12.22 5.92
CA ARG A 260 -22.70 12.43 6.44
C ARG A 260 -23.34 13.72 5.89
N LYS A 261 -22.57 14.81 5.79
CA LYS A 261 -23.05 16.11 5.31
C LYS A 261 -23.43 16.11 3.83
N VAL A 262 -22.87 15.22 3.04
CA VAL A 262 -23.05 15.19 1.58
C VAL A 262 -23.94 14.05 1.09
N LEU A 263 -24.37 13.13 1.96
CA LEU A 263 -25.21 11.99 1.59
C LEU A 263 -26.43 12.37 0.71
N PRO A 264 -27.17 13.46 0.97
CA PRO A 264 -28.29 13.84 0.11
C PRO A 264 -27.91 14.32 -1.29
N GLN A 265 -26.62 14.60 -1.53
CA GLN A 265 -26.09 15.19 -2.76
C GLN A 265 -25.39 14.19 -3.67
N ILE A 266 -25.14 12.96 -3.18
CA ILE A 266 -24.39 11.95 -3.89
C ILE A 266 -25.25 10.77 -4.29
N ASN A 267 -24.91 10.15 -5.42
CA ASN A 267 -25.58 8.97 -5.95
C ASN A 267 -24.80 7.69 -5.66
N LEU A 268 -23.48 7.81 -5.51
CA LEU A 268 -22.57 6.69 -5.23
C LEU A 268 -21.31 7.20 -4.53
N CYS A 269 -20.60 6.28 -3.91
CA CYS A 269 -19.32 6.54 -3.26
C CYS A 269 -18.24 5.59 -3.81
N LEU A 270 -16.99 6.05 -3.94
CA LEU A 270 -15.84 5.20 -4.24
C LEU A 270 -14.71 5.52 -3.27
N LEU A 271 -14.19 4.52 -2.57
CA LEU A 271 -13.14 4.65 -1.57
C LEU A 271 -12.03 3.62 -1.77
N ILE A 272 -10.81 4.02 -1.43
CA ILE A 272 -9.65 3.14 -1.27
C ILE A 272 -9.39 3.02 0.24
N SER A 273 -10.19 2.21 0.92
CA SER A 273 -10.25 2.17 2.39
C SER A 273 -8.99 1.64 3.08
N ASN A 274 -8.16 0.90 2.35
CA ASN A 274 -6.93 0.28 2.83
C ASN A 274 -5.71 0.77 2.05
N PHE A 275 -4.81 1.49 2.70
CA PHE A 275 -3.55 1.98 2.13
C PHE A 275 -3.77 2.79 0.85
N SER A 276 -4.59 3.84 0.97
CA SER A 276 -5.08 4.63 -0.15
C SER A 276 -3.98 5.18 -1.06
N ASN A 277 -4.29 5.37 -2.32
CA ASN A 277 -3.42 6.00 -3.30
C ASN A 277 -3.94 7.42 -3.59
N PRO A 278 -3.20 8.48 -3.22
CA PRO A 278 -1.76 8.52 -2.97
C PRO A 278 -1.34 8.58 -1.48
N LEU A 279 -2.26 8.75 -0.53
CA LEU A 279 -1.94 9.09 0.87
C LEU A 279 -1.30 7.94 1.65
N GLY A 280 -1.61 6.68 1.31
CA GLY A 280 -1.25 5.53 2.14
C GLY A 280 -2.10 5.38 3.40
N SER A 281 -3.17 6.17 3.57
CA SER A 281 -4.08 6.11 4.71
C SER A 281 -4.78 4.75 4.82
N CYS A 282 -5.08 4.32 6.04
CA CYS A 282 -5.84 3.10 6.29
C CYS A 282 -6.99 3.42 7.24
N MET A 283 -8.22 3.27 6.75
CA MET A 283 -9.41 3.59 7.53
C MET A 283 -9.59 2.58 8.68
N PRO A 284 -9.82 3.02 9.93
CA PRO A 284 -10.15 2.14 11.04
C PRO A 284 -11.44 1.34 10.81
N ASP A 285 -11.55 0.15 11.41
CA ASP A 285 -12.73 -0.71 11.27
C ASP A 285 -14.03 -0.01 11.71
N GLU A 286 -13.97 0.83 12.75
CA GLU A 286 -15.10 1.61 13.25
C GLU A 286 -15.60 2.61 12.21
N HIS A 287 -14.69 3.35 11.56
CA HIS A 287 -15.05 4.30 10.49
C HIS A 287 -15.63 3.57 9.27
N LYS A 288 -15.04 2.42 8.87
CA LYS A 288 -15.58 1.60 7.76
C LYS A 288 -17.00 1.14 8.04
N LYS A 289 -17.25 0.64 9.27
CA LYS A 289 -18.58 0.21 9.69
C LYS A 289 -19.58 1.36 9.66
N GLU A 290 -19.22 2.51 10.20
CA GLU A 290 -20.06 3.71 10.21
C GLU A 290 -20.36 4.19 8.77
N VAL A 291 -19.37 4.29 7.91
CA VAL A 291 -19.51 4.64 6.49
C VAL A 291 -20.46 3.70 5.77
N VAL A 292 -20.27 2.39 5.92
CA VAL A 292 -21.13 1.38 5.27
C VAL A 292 -22.57 1.47 5.77
N GLN A 293 -22.80 1.68 7.07
CA GLN A 293 -24.12 1.85 7.65
C GLN A 293 -24.82 3.09 7.11
N MET A 294 -24.14 4.24 7.10
CA MET A 294 -24.69 5.50 6.56
C MET A 294 -25.09 5.37 5.09
N LEU A 295 -24.21 4.80 4.25
CA LEU A 295 -24.49 4.59 2.84
C LEU A 295 -25.68 3.61 2.64
N ALA A 296 -25.78 2.58 3.49
CA ALA A 296 -26.87 1.63 3.45
C ALA A 296 -28.22 2.25 3.86
N GLU A 297 -28.26 3.17 4.80
CA GLU A 297 -29.47 3.91 5.20
C GLU A 297 -30.03 4.73 4.02
N TYR A 298 -29.18 5.35 3.24
CA TYR A 298 -29.55 6.14 2.06
C TYR A 298 -29.64 5.31 0.77
N ASN A 299 -29.43 3.98 0.85
CA ASN A 299 -29.37 3.08 -0.31
C ASN A 299 -28.34 3.51 -1.39
N ILE A 300 -27.24 4.11 -0.96
CA ILE A 300 -26.14 4.58 -1.81
C ILE A 300 -25.11 3.45 -1.97
N PRO A 301 -24.76 3.01 -3.20
CA PRO A 301 -23.75 1.99 -3.40
C PRO A 301 -22.34 2.53 -3.15
N LEU A 302 -21.48 1.65 -2.63
CA LEU A 302 -20.06 1.90 -2.41
C LEU A 302 -19.22 1.01 -3.33
N ILE A 303 -18.41 1.60 -4.20
CA ILE A 303 -17.31 0.89 -4.87
C ILE A 303 -16.10 0.96 -3.94
N GLU A 304 -15.59 -0.19 -3.54
CA GLU A 304 -14.39 -0.28 -2.72
C GLU A 304 -13.21 -0.82 -3.54
N ASP A 305 -12.18 0.02 -3.75
CA ASP A 305 -10.91 -0.41 -4.33
C ASP A 305 -9.99 -0.89 -3.20
N ASP A 306 -9.90 -2.21 -3.03
CA ASP A 306 -9.07 -2.86 -2.00
C ASP A 306 -7.81 -3.50 -2.60
N LEU A 307 -7.22 -2.84 -3.59
CA LEU A 307 -6.04 -3.30 -4.33
C LEU A 307 -4.81 -3.50 -3.45
N TYR A 308 -4.70 -2.72 -2.38
CA TYR A 308 -3.51 -2.71 -1.50
C TYR A 308 -3.71 -3.44 -0.18
N GLY A 309 -4.92 -3.90 0.15
CA GLY A 309 -5.24 -4.50 1.44
C GLY A 309 -4.34 -5.68 1.85
N ASP A 310 -3.80 -6.41 0.87
CA ASP A 310 -2.88 -7.54 1.11
C ASP A 310 -1.44 -7.12 1.39
N VAL A 311 -1.09 -5.85 1.20
CA VAL A 311 0.26 -5.30 1.40
C VAL A 311 0.31 -4.49 2.70
N PHE A 312 0.00 -5.13 3.81
CA PHE A 312 0.04 -4.55 5.16
C PHE A 312 1.37 -4.86 5.86
N PHE A 313 1.81 -3.97 6.75
CA PHE A 313 3.07 -4.12 7.52
C PHE A 313 2.83 -4.54 8.98
N GLY A 314 1.58 -4.52 9.44
CA GLY A 314 1.18 -4.97 10.77
C GLY A 314 1.01 -6.49 10.88
N HIS A 315 0.35 -6.92 11.96
CA HIS A 315 0.16 -8.34 12.28
C HIS A 315 -0.97 -9.01 11.49
N SER A 316 -1.95 -8.23 11.00
CA SER A 316 -3.12 -8.74 10.30
C SER A 316 -3.54 -7.82 9.17
N ARG A 317 -4.17 -8.41 8.16
CA ARG A 317 -4.81 -7.67 7.07
C ARG A 317 -5.94 -6.80 7.63
N PRO A 318 -6.01 -5.49 7.28
CA PRO A 318 -7.15 -4.68 7.61
C PRO A 318 -8.40 -5.19 6.88
N LYS A 319 -9.55 -5.13 7.54
CA LYS A 319 -10.81 -5.51 6.90
C LYS A 319 -11.17 -4.49 5.82
N PRO A 320 -11.76 -4.91 4.69
CA PRO A 320 -12.41 -4.00 3.77
C PRO A 320 -13.77 -3.55 4.31
N CYS A 321 -14.34 -2.49 3.72
CA CYS A 321 -15.73 -2.06 3.97
C CYS A 321 -16.74 -3.20 3.67
N LYS A 322 -16.41 -4.05 2.69
CA LYS A 322 -17.21 -5.25 2.36
C LYS A 322 -17.48 -6.16 3.55
N ALA A 323 -16.57 -6.21 4.54
CA ALA A 323 -16.76 -7.01 5.75
C ALA A 323 -17.96 -6.56 6.63
N PHE A 324 -18.46 -5.36 6.40
CA PHE A 324 -19.58 -4.74 7.14
C PHE A 324 -20.85 -4.60 6.29
N ASP A 325 -20.86 -5.15 5.07
CA ASP A 325 -21.94 -4.99 4.09
C ASP A 325 -23.06 -6.03 4.33
N GLU A 326 -24.13 -5.61 4.97
CA GLU A 326 -25.33 -6.45 5.22
C GLU A 326 -26.38 -6.34 4.10
N LYS A 327 -26.36 -5.24 3.28
CA LYS A 327 -27.37 -4.95 2.26
C LYS A 327 -26.93 -5.28 0.83
N GLY A 328 -25.72 -5.80 0.64
CA GLY A 328 -25.17 -6.08 -0.68
C GLY A 328 -24.90 -4.83 -1.51
N LEU A 329 -24.62 -3.68 -0.87
CA LEU A 329 -24.39 -2.39 -1.51
C LEU A 329 -22.90 -2.09 -1.73
N VAL A 330 -21.99 -2.83 -1.11
CA VAL A 330 -20.54 -2.67 -1.30
C VAL A 330 -20.07 -3.58 -2.44
N LEU A 331 -19.56 -2.96 -3.51
CA LEU A 331 -18.93 -3.62 -4.65
C LEU A 331 -17.41 -3.67 -4.38
N TRP A 332 -16.94 -4.78 -3.81
CA TRP A 332 -15.54 -4.97 -3.44
C TRP A 332 -14.70 -5.36 -4.65
N CYS A 333 -13.69 -4.55 -4.99
CA CYS A 333 -12.80 -4.70 -6.13
C CYS A 333 -11.38 -5.03 -5.68
N GLY A 334 -10.74 -6.00 -6.35
CA GLY A 334 -9.36 -6.38 -6.06
C GLY A 334 -8.63 -6.87 -7.31
N SER A 335 -7.31 -7.08 -7.17
CA SER A 335 -6.47 -7.57 -8.27
C SER A 335 -5.12 -8.07 -7.75
N VAL A 336 -4.49 -8.98 -8.49
CA VAL A 336 -3.12 -9.41 -8.26
C VAL A 336 -2.07 -8.47 -8.85
N SER A 337 -2.47 -7.34 -9.43
CA SER A 337 -1.55 -6.42 -10.13
C SER A 337 -0.48 -5.80 -9.22
N LYS A 338 -0.74 -5.64 -7.93
CA LYS A 338 0.23 -5.06 -6.99
C LYS A 338 0.95 -6.10 -6.14
N THR A 339 0.48 -7.33 -6.18
CA THR A 339 1.02 -8.39 -5.32
C THR A 339 1.74 -9.49 -6.08
N LEU A 340 1.43 -9.72 -7.35
CA LEU A 340 1.93 -10.90 -8.05
C LEU A 340 2.31 -10.67 -9.51
N ALA A 341 1.41 -10.11 -10.34
CA ALA A 341 1.58 -10.07 -11.79
C ALA A 341 0.82 -8.90 -12.44
N PRO A 342 1.39 -7.68 -12.51
CA PRO A 342 0.74 -6.53 -13.15
C PRO A 342 0.32 -6.82 -14.60
N GLY A 343 1.20 -7.44 -15.39
CA GLY A 343 1.01 -7.72 -16.79
C GLY A 343 0.00 -8.83 -17.11
N TYR A 344 -0.37 -9.69 -16.14
CA TYR A 344 -1.35 -10.75 -16.38
C TYR A 344 -2.78 -10.24 -16.46
N ARG A 345 -3.03 -9.02 -16.00
CA ARG A 345 -4.34 -8.37 -16.05
C ARG A 345 -5.44 -9.24 -15.43
N VAL A 346 -5.25 -9.71 -14.20
CA VAL A 346 -6.23 -10.49 -13.43
C VAL A 346 -6.70 -9.69 -12.21
N GLY A 347 -8.01 -9.49 -12.16
CA GLY A 347 -8.70 -8.85 -11.03
C GLY A 347 -10.06 -9.49 -10.79
N TRP A 348 -10.81 -8.95 -9.87
CA TRP A 348 -12.14 -9.42 -9.50
C TRP A 348 -13.01 -8.32 -8.89
N ILE A 349 -14.30 -8.59 -8.85
CA ILE A 349 -15.29 -7.81 -8.13
C ILE A 349 -16.25 -8.76 -7.40
N ALA A 350 -16.59 -8.42 -6.15
CA ALA A 350 -17.73 -9.00 -5.44
C ALA A 350 -18.86 -7.97 -5.38
N PRO A 351 -19.74 -7.95 -6.36
CA PRO A 351 -20.65 -6.84 -6.62
C PRO A 351 -21.93 -6.85 -5.76
N GLY A 352 -22.06 -7.79 -4.83
CA GLY A 352 -23.25 -7.91 -3.99
C GLY A 352 -24.54 -8.05 -4.78
N LYS A 353 -25.55 -7.24 -4.49
CA LYS A 353 -26.86 -7.30 -5.17
C LYS A 353 -26.82 -6.96 -6.67
N PHE A 354 -25.72 -6.43 -7.16
CA PHE A 354 -25.56 -6.02 -8.57
C PHE A 354 -24.94 -7.11 -9.45
N LYS A 355 -24.77 -8.34 -8.94
CA LYS A 355 -24.02 -9.43 -9.61
C LYS A 355 -24.46 -9.67 -11.05
N ASP A 356 -25.75 -9.92 -11.27
CA ASP A 356 -26.26 -10.25 -12.60
C ASP A 356 -26.09 -9.10 -13.61
N ALA A 357 -26.24 -7.87 -13.14
CA ALA A 357 -26.00 -6.70 -13.98
C ALA A 357 -24.50 -6.56 -14.35
N VAL A 358 -23.59 -6.82 -13.41
CA VAL A 358 -22.14 -6.80 -13.64
C VAL A 358 -21.74 -7.90 -14.63
N ILE A 359 -22.27 -9.13 -14.50
CA ILE A 359 -21.99 -10.23 -15.44
C ILE A 359 -22.46 -9.87 -16.85
N ARG A 360 -23.71 -9.35 -16.99
CA ARG A 360 -24.23 -8.89 -18.29
C ARG A 360 -23.37 -7.80 -18.91
N GLN A 361 -23.00 -6.79 -18.11
CA GLN A 361 -22.18 -5.68 -18.59
C GLN A 361 -20.76 -6.14 -18.98
N LYS A 362 -20.15 -7.04 -18.21
CA LYS A 362 -18.89 -7.67 -18.56
C LYS A 362 -18.98 -8.42 -19.88
N HIS A 363 -20.04 -9.22 -20.07
CA HIS A 363 -20.24 -9.98 -21.31
C HIS A 363 -20.34 -9.05 -22.55
N ILE A 364 -21.02 -7.93 -22.42
CA ILE A 364 -21.12 -6.93 -23.51
C ILE A 364 -19.76 -6.33 -23.84
N HIS A 365 -18.92 -6.03 -22.86
CA HIS A 365 -17.66 -5.34 -23.07
C HIS A 365 -16.48 -6.27 -23.43
N LEU A 366 -16.46 -7.50 -22.89
CA LEU A 366 -15.29 -8.38 -22.92
C LEU A 366 -15.59 -9.81 -23.35
N ILE A 367 -16.88 -10.19 -23.48
CA ILE A 367 -17.33 -11.60 -23.62
C ILE A 367 -16.87 -12.42 -22.41
N SER A 368 -15.54 -12.61 -22.25
CA SER A 368 -14.89 -13.27 -21.09
C SER A 368 -13.51 -12.68 -20.83
N THR A 369 -12.95 -12.99 -19.67
CA THR A 369 -11.56 -12.65 -19.32
C THR A 369 -10.58 -13.73 -19.83
N PRO A 370 -9.29 -13.40 -20.08
CA PRO A 370 -8.31 -14.36 -20.58
C PRO A 370 -8.18 -15.61 -19.70
N THR A 371 -8.46 -16.78 -20.25
CA THR A 371 -8.51 -18.06 -19.51
C THR A 371 -7.17 -18.45 -18.95
N LEU A 372 -6.10 -18.39 -19.76
CA LEU A 372 -4.77 -18.87 -19.42
C LEU A 372 -4.18 -18.16 -18.19
N ASN A 373 -4.34 -16.83 -18.13
CA ASN A 373 -3.81 -16.01 -17.05
C ASN A 373 -4.54 -16.29 -15.72
N GLN A 374 -5.87 -16.48 -15.78
CA GLN A 374 -6.67 -16.82 -14.60
C GLN A 374 -6.26 -18.19 -14.05
N GLU A 375 -6.11 -19.18 -14.92
CA GLU A 375 -5.73 -20.53 -14.54
C GLU A 375 -4.30 -20.56 -13.92
N ALA A 376 -3.35 -19.81 -14.51
CA ALA A 376 -1.99 -19.69 -13.96
C ALA A 376 -2.00 -19.07 -12.55
N ILE A 377 -2.81 -18.02 -12.33
CA ILE A 377 -2.97 -17.39 -11.01
C ILE A 377 -3.65 -18.35 -10.04
N ALA A 378 -4.71 -19.05 -10.44
CA ALA A 378 -5.38 -20.06 -9.60
C ALA A 378 -4.41 -21.15 -9.16
N ASN A 379 -3.63 -21.71 -10.08
CA ASN A 379 -2.59 -22.69 -9.78
C ASN A 379 -1.55 -22.17 -8.77
N PHE A 380 -1.14 -20.90 -8.89
CA PHE A 380 -0.17 -20.29 -7.99
C PHE A 380 -0.75 -20.12 -6.57
N MET A 381 -2.01 -19.72 -6.49
CA MET A 381 -2.70 -19.47 -5.22
C MET A 381 -3.02 -20.76 -4.46
N GLU A 382 -3.53 -21.79 -5.15
CA GLU A 382 -3.93 -23.07 -4.52
C GLU A 382 -2.80 -23.80 -3.81
N ASN A 383 -1.55 -23.62 -4.24
CA ASN A 383 -0.38 -24.31 -3.69
C ASN A 383 0.20 -23.64 -2.43
N GLY A 384 -0.47 -22.66 -1.83
CA GLY A 384 0.03 -21.88 -0.68
C GLY A 384 1.24 -21.00 -1.01
N ARG A 385 1.65 -20.93 -2.27
CA ARG A 385 2.80 -20.12 -2.72
C ARG A 385 2.51 -18.63 -2.66
N TYR A 386 1.24 -18.26 -2.83
CA TYR A 386 0.81 -16.87 -2.76
C TYR A 386 1.03 -16.28 -1.38
N GLU A 387 0.61 -16.95 -0.31
CA GLU A 387 0.82 -16.52 1.07
C GLU A 387 2.31 -16.39 1.42
N ASN A 388 3.13 -17.36 0.98
CA ASN A 388 4.57 -17.31 1.18
C ASN A 388 5.21 -16.14 0.43
N HIS A 389 4.73 -15.85 -0.78
CA HIS A 389 5.18 -14.71 -1.56
C HIS A 389 4.75 -13.39 -0.92
N LEU A 390 3.48 -13.25 -0.49
CA LEU A 390 2.99 -12.07 0.19
C LEU A 390 3.78 -11.74 1.45
N ARG A 391 4.15 -12.75 2.26
CA ARG A 391 4.99 -12.54 3.45
C ARG A 391 6.35 -11.93 3.09
N ARG A 392 7.00 -12.46 2.03
CA ARG A 392 8.27 -11.91 1.55
C ARG A 392 8.09 -10.50 0.99
N LEU A 393 7.08 -10.28 0.15
CA LEU A 393 6.80 -8.98 -0.45
C LEU A 393 6.53 -7.90 0.61
N ARG A 394 5.69 -8.20 1.61
CA ARG A 394 5.41 -7.28 2.73
C ARG A 394 6.68 -6.92 3.48
N HIS A 395 7.54 -7.88 3.72
CA HIS A 395 8.82 -7.67 4.38
C HIS A 395 9.71 -6.69 3.61
N GLU A 396 9.94 -6.95 2.33
CA GLU A 396 10.78 -6.10 1.48
C GLU A 396 10.21 -4.68 1.37
N LEU A 397 8.90 -4.56 1.15
CA LEU A 397 8.24 -3.25 1.05
C LEU A 397 8.26 -2.47 2.36
N HIS A 398 8.11 -3.14 3.50
CA HIS A 398 8.24 -2.49 4.81
C HIS A 398 9.65 -1.94 5.00
N SER A 399 10.69 -2.73 4.72
CA SER A 399 12.08 -2.29 4.76
C SER A 399 12.33 -1.09 3.83
N ASN A 400 11.86 -1.17 2.58
CA ASN A 400 11.99 -0.08 1.60
C ASN A 400 11.29 1.21 2.08
N SER A 401 10.11 1.08 2.70
CA SER A 401 9.37 2.24 3.22
C SER A 401 10.12 2.97 4.34
N LEU A 402 10.77 2.20 5.22
CA LEU A 402 11.59 2.75 6.30
C LEU A 402 12.85 3.46 5.77
N HIS A 403 13.54 2.83 4.81
CA HIS A 403 14.69 3.44 4.16
C HIS A 403 14.31 4.72 3.41
N LEU A 404 13.19 4.72 2.67
CA LEU A 404 12.69 5.93 2.00
C LEU A 404 12.40 7.05 3.00
N ALA A 405 11.69 6.75 4.10
CA ALA A 405 11.37 7.73 5.13
C ALA A 405 12.64 8.30 5.80
N GLN A 406 13.63 7.45 6.07
CA GLN A 406 14.93 7.88 6.59
C GLN A 406 15.68 8.78 5.62
N SER A 407 15.76 8.42 4.33
CA SER A 407 16.43 9.23 3.31
C SER A 407 15.74 10.58 3.13
N ILE A 408 14.42 10.66 3.19
CA ILE A 408 13.69 11.92 3.19
C ILE A 408 14.11 12.77 4.40
N THR A 409 14.17 12.19 5.60
CA THR A 409 14.61 12.92 6.81
C THR A 409 16.03 13.46 6.70
N TYR A 410 16.91 12.78 5.97
CA TYR A 410 18.30 13.20 5.82
C TYR A 410 18.53 14.24 4.72
N TYR A 411 17.86 14.06 3.59
CA TYR A 411 18.22 14.78 2.37
C TYR A 411 17.26 15.91 2.04
N PHE A 412 15.98 15.83 2.47
CA PHE A 412 14.97 16.82 2.17
C PHE A 412 15.00 17.98 3.19
N PRO A 413 14.32 19.11 2.90
CA PRO A 413 14.16 20.21 3.85
C PRO A 413 13.52 19.77 5.17
N GLU A 414 13.88 20.44 6.29
CA GLU A 414 13.41 20.08 7.64
C GLU A 414 11.91 20.22 7.85
N ASP A 415 11.26 21.11 7.08
CA ASP A 415 9.82 21.35 7.11
C ASP A 415 9.01 20.36 6.24
N THR A 416 9.68 19.38 5.63
CA THR A 416 9.02 18.28 4.89
C THR A 416 8.16 17.45 5.83
N LYS A 417 6.93 17.11 5.39
CA LYS A 417 6.00 16.29 6.16
C LYS A 417 5.72 14.98 5.46
N ILE A 418 5.74 13.90 6.21
CA ILE A 418 5.36 12.55 5.76
C ILE A 418 4.68 11.79 6.90
N ILE A 419 4.02 10.69 6.55
CA ILE A 419 3.53 9.70 7.50
C ILE A 419 4.24 8.38 7.21
N THR A 420 4.65 7.69 8.27
CA THR A 420 5.23 6.35 8.12
C THR A 420 4.16 5.40 7.59
N PRO A 421 4.36 4.76 6.42
CA PRO A 421 3.40 3.85 5.84
C PRO A 421 3.11 2.63 6.73
N GLN A 422 1.84 2.25 6.83
CA GLN A 422 1.41 1.02 7.49
C GLN A 422 1.19 -0.13 6.50
N GLY A 423 1.37 0.14 5.22
CA GLY A 423 1.17 -0.79 4.11
C GLY A 423 1.22 -0.08 2.76
N GLY A 424 0.83 -0.80 1.71
CA GLY A 424 0.82 -0.27 0.34
C GLY A 424 2.20 -0.14 -0.28
N PHE A 425 2.30 0.81 -1.23
CA PHE A 425 3.51 1.05 -2.04
C PHE A 425 3.94 2.51 -2.05
N MET A 426 3.22 3.41 -1.35
CA MET A 426 3.30 4.84 -1.60
C MET A 426 3.48 5.62 -0.33
N LEU A 427 4.21 6.70 -0.47
CA LEU A 427 4.43 7.69 0.56
C LEU A 427 4.05 9.06 0.00
N TRP A 428 3.15 9.74 0.69
CA TRP A 428 2.78 11.11 0.39
C TRP A 428 3.71 12.07 1.10
N VAL A 429 4.29 12.99 0.33
CA VAL A 429 5.25 13.99 0.81
C VAL A 429 4.65 15.38 0.63
N GLU A 430 4.53 16.14 1.70
CA GLU A 430 4.17 17.55 1.68
C GLU A 430 5.44 18.39 1.90
N LEU A 431 5.78 19.23 0.93
CA LEU A 431 6.90 20.16 0.95
C LEU A 431 6.42 21.56 1.40
N ASN A 432 7.36 22.52 1.46
CA ASN A 432 7.04 23.90 1.70
C ASN A 432 6.07 24.45 0.64
N LYS A 433 5.11 25.26 1.05
CA LYS A 433 4.07 25.84 0.17
C LYS A 433 4.61 26.70 -0.99
N LYS A 434 5.88 27.12 -0.94
CA LYS A 434 6.53 27.88 -2.02
C LYS A 434 6.93 26.99 -3.19
N ILE A 435 7.03 25.67 -3.01
CA ILE A 435 7.46 24.71 -4.02
C ILE A 435 6.25 24.24 -4.82
N ASP A 436 6.32 24.35 -6.15
CA ASP A 436 5.39 23.69 -7.07
C ASP A 436 6.01 22.36 -7.53
N THR A 437 5.37 21.25 -7.19
CA THR A 437 5.87 19.90 -7.49
C THR A 437 5.75 19.54 -8.97
N THR A 438 4.98 20.28 -9.77
CA THR A 438 4.96 20.14 -11.24
C THR A 438 6.27 20.70 -11.83
N GLU A 439 6.69 21.88 -11.39
CA GLU A 439 8.00 22.43 -11.78
C GLU A 439 9.14 21.54 -11.27
N LEU A 440 9.01 21.04 -10.03
CA LEU A 440 9.98 20.11 -9.46
C LEU A 440 10.09 18.82 -10.28
N TYR A 441 8.98 18.31 -10.84
CA TYR A 441 9.00 17.14 -11.74
C TYR A 441 9.91 17.37 -12.94
N TYR A 442 9.78 18.50 -13.63
CA TYR A 442 10.61 18.81 -14.81
C TYR A 442 12.09 18.96 -14.44
N LYS A 443 12.40 19.58 -13.29
CA LYS A 443 13.78 19.67 -12.78
C LYS A 443 14.34 18.29 -12.44
N ALA A 444 13.58 17.45 -11.73
CA ALA A 444 13.99 16.09 -11.37
C ALA A 444 14.20 15.19 -12.59
N MET A 445 13.39 15.36 -13.65
CA MET A 445 13.53 14.63 -14.91
C MET A 445 14.86 14.94 -15.63
N GLN A 446 15.44 16.14 -15.48
CA GLN A 446 16.78 16.46 -15.99
C GLN A 446 17.85 15.56 -15.35
N HIS A 447 17.61 15.10 -14.13
CA HIS A 447 18.42 14.13 -13.39
C HIS A 447 17.96 12.69 -13.52
N LYS A 448 17.07 12.39 -14.47
CA LYS A 448 16.49 11.03 -14.65
C LYS A 448 15.77 10.50 -13.42
N ILE A 449 15.03 11.36 -12.73
CA ILE A 449 14.21 11.02 -11.56
C ILE A 449 12.77 11.43 -11.85
N SER A 450 11.85 10.46 -11.82
CA SER A 450 10.41 10.70 -12.01
C SER A 450 9.69 10.65 -10.65
N ILE A 451 8.94 11.71 -10.33
CA ILE A 451 8.04 11.83 -9.17
C ILE A 451 6.60 11.96 -9.65
N ALA A 452 5.62 11.77 -8.79
CA ALA A 452 4.21 12.03 -9.13
C ALA A 452 3.72 13.30 -8.42
N PRO A 453 3.60 14.44 -9.13
CA PRO A 453 3.11 15.69 -8.56
C PRO A 453 1.70 15.60 -7.96
N GLY A 454 1.45 16.34 -6.89
CA GLY A 454 0.20 16.25 -6.14
C GLY A 454 -1.04 16.67 -6.92
N ARG A 455 -0.88 17.58 -7.88
CA ARG A 455 -1.97 18.02 -8.77
C ARG A 455 -2.60 16.90 -9.59
N MET A 456 -1.87 15.81 -9.86
CA MET A 456 -2.42 14.64 -10.55
C MET A 456 -3.58 13.96 -9.80
N PHE A 457 -3.73 14.19 -8.50
CA PHE A 457 -4.60 13.41 -7.60
C PHE A 457 -5.86 14.17 -7.16
N THR A 458 -6.22 15.24 -7.84
CA THR A 458 -7.39 16.08 -7.55
C THR A 458 -7.93 16.71 -8.83
N LEU A 459 -9.18 17.11 -8.83
CA LEU A 459 -9.77 17.97 -9.88
C LEU A 459 -9.73 19.46 -9.51
N HIS A 460 -9.06 19.83 -8.42
CA HIS A 460 -9.03 21.21 -7.93
C HIS A 460 -7.59 21.74 -7.91
N ASP A 461 -7.42 23.06 -7.91
CA ASP A 461 -6.10 23.69 -7.80
C ASP A 461 -5.56 23.60 -6.35
N GLN A 462 -5.14 22.40 -5.98
CA GLN A 462 -4.61 22.08 -4.65
C GLN A 462 -3.47 21.06 -4.74
N TYR A 463 -2.79 20.80 -3.64
CA TYR A 463 -1.64 19.88 -3.53
C TYR A 463 -0.43 20.27 -4.39
N ARG A 464 -0.28 21.55 -4.74
CA ARG A 464 0.85 22.06 -5.53
C ARG A 464 2.21 21.71 -4.94
N ASN A 465 2.30 21.74 -3.60
CA ASN A 465 3.51 21.46 -2.84
C ASN A 465 3.60 20.00 -2.39
N CYS A 466 2.76 19.12 -2.91
CA CYS A 466 2.73 17.72 -2.52
C CYS A 466 3.20 16.83 -3.66
N MET A 467 3.74 15.68 -3.33
CA MET A 467 4.09 14.64 -4.30
C MET A 467 3.92 13.25 -3.70
N ARG A 468 3.70 12.27 -4.58
CA ARG A 468 3.74 10.86 -4.21
C ARG A 468 5.06 10.23 -4.63
N LEU A 469 5.70 9.51 -3.72
CA LEU A 469 6.86 8.66 -3.98
C LEU A 469 6.51 7.20 -3.74
N SER A 470 7.02 6.31 -4.58
CA SER A 470 6.85 4.86 -4.47
C SER A 470 8.07 4.21 -3.84
N PHE A 471 7.85 3.22 -2.98
CA PHE A 471 8.88 2.34 -2.43
C PHE A 471 8.78 0.90 -2.96
N GLY A 472 8.17 0.73 -4.15
CA GLY A 472 8.06 -0.56 -4.85
C GLY A 472 9.35 -1.05 -5.53
N GLN A 473 10.45 -0.31 -5.43
CA GLN A 473 11.75 -0.66 -5.99
C GLN A 473 12.61 -1.40 -4.94
N GLN A 474 13.53 -2.26 -5.39
CA GLN A 474 14.50 -2.86 -4.48
C GLN A 474 15.45 -1.79 -3.95
N TRP A 475 15.56 -1.68 -2.62
CA TRP A 475 16.48 -0.73 -2.00
C TRP A 475 17.93 -1.04 -2.36
N SER A 476 18.69 0.00 -2.70
CA SER A 476 20.10 -0.11 -3.08
C SER A 476 20.82 1.22 -2.84
N PRO A 477 22.16 1.24 -2.76
CA PRO A 477 22.92 2.49 -2.70
C PRO A 477 22.61 3.45 -3.87
N PHE A 478 22.27 2.91 -5.04
CA PHE A 478 21.83 3.70 -6.19
C PHE A 478 20.52 4.44 -5.91
N ILE A 479 19.52 3.78 -5.34
CA ILE A 479 18.23 4.40 -4.98
C ILE A 479 18.44 5.49 -3.92
N GLU A 480 19.30 5.25 -2.94
CA GLU A 480 19.64 6.25 -1.92
C GLU A 480 20.31 7.47 -2.53
N GLU A 481 21.28 7.30 -3.46
CA GLU A 481 21.92 8.39 -4.21
C GLU A 481 20.88 9.20 -5.00
N ARG A 482 19.90 8.55 -5.65
CA ARG A 482 18.82 9.25 -6.38
C ARG A 482 17.96 10.10 -5.46
N LEU A 483 17.68 9.64 -4.24
CA LEU A 483 16.96 10.44 -3.23
C LEU A 483 17.78 11.62 -2.71
N GLN A 484 19.09 11.44 -2.56
CA GLN A 484 19.99 12.55 -2.23
C GLN A 484 19.98 13.63 -3.31
N VAL A 485 20.06 13.24 -4.60
CA VAL A 485 19.96 14.16 -5.73
C VAL A 485 18.60 14.87 -5.72
N LEU A 486 17.50 14.14 -5.55
CA LEU A 486 16.17 14.74 -5.46
C LEU A 486 16.08 15.75 -4.31
N GLY A 487 16.65 15.43 -3.15
CA GLY A 487 16.72 16.36 -2.01
C GLY A 487 17.49 17.63 -2.31
N SER A 488 18.57 17.56 -3.10
CA SER A 488 19.32 18.74 -3.58
C SER A 488 18.48 19.61 -4.51
N VAL A 489 17.80 18.98 -5.49
CA VAL A 489 16.89 19.67 -6.43
C VAL A 489 15.75 20.37 -5.70
N ILE A 490 15.20 19.74 -4.64
CA ILE A 490 14.16 20.36 -3.80
C ILE A 490 14.73 21.62 -3.11
N LYS A 491 15.91 21.53 -2.51
CA LYS A 491 16.54 22.66 -1.81
C LYS A 491 16.88 23.83 -2.73
N GLU A 492 17.25 23.56 -3.97
CA GLU A 492 17.50 24.57 -5.01
C GLU A 492 16.22 25.21 -5.56
N SER A 493 15.06 24.65 -5.23
CA SER A 493 13.75 25.15 -5.69
C SER A 493 13.07 26.11 -4.69
N PHE A 494 13.77 26.44 -3.59
CA PHE A 494 13.39 27.51 -2.66
C PHE A 494 13.79 28.88 -3.20
#